data_359eff1cf1deba8f866a0e0e21ef7760
#
_entry.id   359eff1cf1deba8f866a0e0e21ef7760
#
_cell.length_a   1.000
_cell.length_b   1.000
_cell.length_c   1.000
_cell.angle_alpha   90.00
_cell.angle_beta   90.00
_cell.angle_gamma   90.00
#
_symmetry.space_group_name_H-M   'P 1'
#
loop_
_entity.id
_entity.type
_entity.pdbx_description
1 polymer ?
#
loop_
_entity_poly.entity_id
_entity_poly.type
_entity_poly.pdbx_seq_one_letter_code
_entity_poly.pdbx_strand_id
1 'polypeptide(L)'
;MEDDLYARIANIELQQAAIATLEPLRRIKIKEGLQKVLEENVGKENYDRNRLEQEIIFYIEKIDISEEQVRLKNHCEYFKDVLKENTISKGKKLSFILQEIGREINTTGSKAYDSDIQKCVVLMKDELEKSKEQILNVL
;
A
#
# COMPACT_ATOMS: atom_id res chain seq x y z
N MET A 1 11.43 8.18 -23.08
CA MET A 1 11.36 6.99 -22.23
C MET A 1 11.50 7.27 -20.74
N GLU A 2 12.53 8.00 -20.31
CA GLU A 2 12.67 8.41 -18.92
C GLU A 2 11.49 9.25 -18.45
N ASP A 3 11.02 10.16 -19.28
CA ASP A 3 9.86 11.00 -18.97
C ASP A 3 8.58 10.17 -18.79
N ASP A 4 8.40 9.12 -19.58
CA ASP A 4 7.25 8.24 -19.44
C ASP A 4 7.34 7.39 -18.17
N LEU A 5 8.52 6.85 -17.85
CA LEU A 5 8.74 6.12 -16.60
C LEU A 5 8.51 7.03 -15.39
N TYR A 6 9.00 8.27 -15.44
CA TYR A 6 8.78 9.25 -14.39
C TYR A 6 7.28 9.50 -14.18
N ALA A 7 6.55 9.70 -15.28
CA ALA A 7 5.10 9.95 -15.22
C ALA A 7 4.35 8.77 -14.61
N ARG A 8 4.74 7.54 -14.95
CA ARG A 8 4.09 6.34 -14.40
C ARG A 8 4.33 6.19 -12.90
N ILE A 9 5.54 6.46 -12.45
CA ILE A 9 5.85 6.45 -11.02
C ILE A 9 5.13 7.58 -10.29
N ALA A 10 5.04 8.76 -10.91
CA ALA A 10 4.25 9.87 -10.36
C ALA A 10 2.77 9.50 -10.21
N ASN A 11 2.22 8.69 -11.13
CA ASN A 11 0.85 8.18 -11.02
C ASN A 11 0.71 7.20 -9.85
N ILE A 12 1.71 6.36 -9.59
CA ILE A 12 1.73 5.49 -8.41
C ILE A 12 1.75 6.34 -7.13
N GLU A 13 2.58 7.37 -7.09
CA GLU A 13 2.64 8.29 -5.95
C GLU A 13 1.30 9.01 -5.73
N LEU A 14 0.61 9.36 -6.81
CA LEU A 14 -0.71 9.97 -6.73
C LEU A 14 -1.72 9.04 -6.06
N GLN A 15 -1.71 7.76 -6.41
CA GLN A 15 -2.57 6.76 -5.79
C GLN A 15 -2.17 6.49 -4.34
N GLN A 16 -0.88 6.49 -4.04
CA GLN A 16 -0.38 6.37 -2.66
C GLN A 16 -0.89 7.53 -1.80
N ALA A 17 -0.86 8.76 -2.33
CA ALA A 17 -1.40 9.93 -1.64
C ALA A 17 -2.93 9.84 -1.44
N ALA A 18 -3.65 9.29 -2.42
CA ALA A 18 -5.08 9.04 -2.29
C ALA A 18 -5.38 8.04 -1.18
N ILE A 19 -4.60 6.96 -1.08
CA ILE A 19 -4.72 5.99 0.01
C ILE A 19 -4.44 6.66 1.36
N ALA A 20 -3.43 7.52 1.45
CA ALA A 20 -3.12 8.27 2.67
C ALA A 20 -4.28 9.14 3.14
N THR A 21 -5.08 9.67 2.21
CA THR A 21 -6.30 10.43 2.52
C THR A 21 -7.44 9.53 2.99
N LEU A 22 -7.59 8.36 2.38
CA LEU A 22 -8.66 7.38 2.71
C LEU A 22 -8.40 6.64 4.02
N GLU A 23 -7.14 6.43 4.38
CA GLU A 23 -6.74 5.59 5.52
C GLU A 23 -7.33 6.05 6.87
N PRO A 24 -7.32 7.35 7.23
CA PRO A 24 -7.95 7.78 8.48
C PRO A 24 -9.44 7.49 8.56
N LEU A 25 -10.16 7.61 7.45
CA LEU A 25 -11.59 7.28 7.37
C LEU A 25 -11.83 5.79 7.55
N ARG A 26 -10.99 4.97 6.94
CA ARG A 26 -11.01 3.52 7.08
C ARG A 26 -10.80 3.11 8.53
N ARG A 27 -9.82 3.70 9.21
CA ARG A 27 -9.52 3.42 10.63
C ARG A 27 -10.70 3.75 11.53
N ILE A 28 -11.35 4.88 11.28
CA ILE A 28 -12.53 5.31 12.06
C ILE A 28 -13.65 4.28 11.90
N LYS A 29 -13.96 3.86 10.68
CA LYS A 29 -14.99 2.86 10.41
C LYS A 29 -14.71 1.53 11.10
N ILE A 30 -13.47 1.07 11.05
CA ILE A 30 -13.07 -0.18 11.68
C ILE A 30 -13.19 -0.08 13.19
N LYS A 31 -12.71 1.01 13.78
CA LYS A 31 -12.76 1.25 15.21
C LYS A 31 -14.21 1.30 15.71
N GLU A 32 -15.08 2.02 15.01
CA GLU A 32 -16.51 2.10 15.35
C GLU A 32 -17.18 0.73 15.26
N GLY A 33 -16.88 -0.04 14.21
CA GLY A 33 -17.41 -1.39 14.06
C GLY A 33 -16.99 -2.33 15.17
N LEU A 34 -15.73 -2.25 15.59
CA LEU A 34 -15.21 -3.07 16.68
C LEU A 34 -15.77 -2.67 18.03
N GLN A 35 -15.96 -1.37 18.29
CA GLN A 35 -16.62 -0.88 19.50
C GLN A 35 -18.06 -1.38 19.59
N LYS A 36 -18.77 -1.39 18.47
CA LYS A 36 -20.13 -1.91 18.39
C LYS A 36 -20.19 -3.39 18.74
N VAL A 37 -19.25 -4.19 18.23
CA VAL A 37 -19.15 -5.61 18.59
C VAL A 37 -18.91 -5.80 20.07
N LEU A 38 -18.03 -4.99 20.68
CA LEU A 38 -17.79 -5.02 22.12
C LEU A 38 -19.06 -4.72 22.92
N GLU A 39 -19.76 -3.64 22.58
CA GLU A 39 -20.98 -3.22 23.26
C GLU A 39 -22.10 -4.28 23.15
N GLU A 40 -22.26 -4.89 21.99
CA GLU A 40 -23.27 -5.92 21.77
C GLU A 40 -23.00 -7.21 22.56
N ASN A 41 -21.76 -7.46 22.97
CA ASN A 41 -21.36 -8.65 23.71
C ASN A 41 -21.23 -8.44 25.20
N VAL A 42 -21.36 -7.20 25.71
CA VAL A 42 -21.34 -6.90 27.14
C VAL A 42 -22.53 -7.59 27.85
N GLY A 43 -22.22 -8.36 28.90
CA GLY A 43 -23.22 -9.07 29.70
C GLY A 43 -23.70 -10.39 29.14
N LYS A 44 -23.20 -10.85 28.01
CA LYS A 44 -23.51 -12.19 27.46
C LYS A 44 -22.72 -13.27 28.21
N GLU A 45 -23.36 -14.44 28.42
CA GLU A 45 -22.66 -15.62 28.93
C GLU A 45 -21.55 -16.02 27.97
N ASN A 46 -20.43 -16.51 28.50
CA ASN A 46 -19.24 -16.88 27.75
C ASN A 46 -18.48 -15.70 27.11
N TYR A 47 -18.79 -14.49 27.54
CA TYR A 47 -18.09 -13.30 27.07
C TYR A 47 -16.76 -13.14 27.84
N ASP A 48 -15.63 -13.30 27.15
CA ASP A 48 -14.30 -13.00 27.69
C ASP A 48 -13.81 -11.67 27.07
N ARG A 49 -13.95 -10.62 27.86
CA ARG A 49 -13.62 -9.25 27.43
C ARG A 49 -12.15 -9.10 27.12
N ASN A 50 -11.26 -9.69 27.92
CA ASN A 50 -9.81 -9.58 27.72
C ASN A 50 -9.37 -10.26 26.44
N ARG A 51 -9.91 -11.44 26.16
CA ARG A 51 -9.63 -12.17 24.93
C ARG A 51 -10.13 -11.43 23.71
N LEU A 52 -11.34 -10.87 23.77
CA LEU A 52 -11.91 -10.11 22.65
C LEU A 52 -11.10 -8.85 22.38
N GLU A 53 -10.68 -8.11 23.44
CA GLU A 53 -9.84 -6.94 23.28
C GLU A 53 -8.49 -7.30 22.66
N GLN A 54 -7.86 -8.42 23.04
CA GLN A 54 -6.62 -8.89 22.43
C GLN A 54 -6.80 -9.25 20.96
N GLU A 55 -7.90 -9.90 20.60
CA GLU A 55 -8.21 -10.24 19.21
C GLU A 55 -8.43 -8.99 18.36
N ILE A 56 -9.05 -7.96 18.92
CA ILE A 56 -9.25 -6.68 18.25
C ILE A 56 -7.92 -6.00 17.99
N ILE A 57 -7.04 -5.94 18.97
CA ILE A 57 -5.70 -5.36 18.84
C ILE A 57 -4.91 -6.10 17.75
N PHE A 58 -4.93 -7.42 17.78
CA PHE A 58 -4.28 -8.26 16.79
C PHE A 58 -4.82 -7.98 15.38
N TYR A 59 -6.14 -7.85 15.24
CA TYR A 59 -6.79 -7.54 13.97
C TYR A 59 -6.38 -6.17 13.45
N ILE A 60 -6.36 -5.14 14.30
CA ILE A 60 -5.95 -3.79 13.92
C ILE A 60 -4.51 -3.78 13.42
N GLU A 61 -3.60 -4.49 14.10
CA GLU A 61 -2.21 -4.60 13.67
C GLU A 61 -2.08 -5.32 12.32
N LYS A 62 -2.87 -6.37 12.12
CA LYS A 62 -2.85 -7.16 10.89
C LYS A 62 -3.26 -6.36 9.66
N ILE A 63 -4.16 -5.40 9.81
CA ILE A 63 -4.68 -4.58 8.70
C ILE A 63 -3.96 -3.25 8.56
N ASP A 64 -2.99 -2.96 9.42
CA ASP A 64 -2.23 -1.71 9.38
C ASP A 64 -1.29 -1.70 8.18
N ILE A 65 -1.41 -0.66 7.36
CA ILE A 65 -0.61 -0.47 6.14
C ILE A 65 0.39 0.67 6.26
N SER A 66 0.63 1.17 7.48
CA SER A 66 1.52 2.33 7.71
C SER A 66 2.92 2.12 7.16
N GLU A 67 3.52 0.95 7.42
CA GLU A 67 4.86 0.61 6.93
C GLU A 67 4.91 0.53 5.41
N GLU A 68 3.91 -0.10 4.81
CA GLU A 68 3.80 -0.25 3.36
C GLU A 68 3.70 1.11 2.68
N GLN A 69 2.95 2.04 3.26
CA GLN A 69 2.80 3.40 2.75
C GLN A 69 4.12 4.15 2.76
N VAL A 70 4.86 4.08 3.87
CA VAL A 70 6.17 4.74 4.00
C VAL A 70 7.18 4.13 3.02
N ARG A 71 7.24 2.80 2.94
CA ARG A 71 8.16 2.11 2.03
C ARG A 71 7.84 2.39 0.57
N LEU A 72 6.56 2.37 0.20
CA LEU A 72 6.13 2.68 -1.17
C LEU A 72 6.57 4.09 -1.58
N LYS A 73 6.33 5.08 -0.71
CA LYS A 73 6.75 6.45 -0.96
C LYS A 73 8.26 6.54 -1.17
N ASN A 74 9.03 5.91 -0.28
CA ASN A 74 10.49 5.92 -0.35
C ASN A 74 11.01 5.23 -1.61
N HIS A 75 10.42 4.11 -2.00
CA HIS A 75 10.82 3.40 -3.23
C HIS A 75 10.50 4.21 -4.48
N CYS A 76 9.39 4.92 -4.51
CA CYS A 76 9.04 5.78 -5.65
C CYS A 76 10.03 6.95 -5.77
N GLU A 77 10.39 7.57 -4.66
CA GLU A 77 11.40 8.64 -4.63
C GLU A 77 12.76 8.13 -5.11
N TYR A 78 13.18 6.97 -4.62
CA TYR A 78 14.43 6.34 -5.04
C TYR A 78 14.42 6.01 -6.53
N PHE A 79 13.31 5.48 -7.05
CA PHE A 79 13.16 5.21 -8.48
C PHE A 79 13.41 6.47 -9.31
N LYS A 80 12.82 7.58 -8.91
CA LYS A 80 13.01 8.86 -9.61
C LYS A 80 14.45 9.35 -9.54
N ASP A 81 15.11 9.15 -8.40
CA ASP A 81 16.53 9.51 -8.24
C ASP A 81 17.42 8.68 -9.16
N VAL A 82 17.18 7.37 -9.24
CA VAL A 82 17.94 6.47 -10.11
C VAL A 82 17.69 6.79 -11.59
N LEU A 83 16.49 7.22 -11.96
CA LEU A 83 16.21 7.67 -13.34
C LEU A 83 17.14 8.80 -13.79
N LYS A 84 17.55 9.65 -12.87
CA LYS A 84 18.44 10.80 -13.15
C LYS A 84 19.90 10.39 -13.22
N GLU A 85 20.27 9.20 -12.74
CA GLU A 85 21.63 8.71 -12.82
C GLU A 85 22.03 8.41 -14.27
N ASN A 86 23.29 8.66 -14.58
CA ASN A 86 23.85 8.41 -15.91
C ASN A 86 24.81 7.23 -15.85
N THR A 87 24.30 6.05 -15.49
CA THR A 87 25.08 4.82 -15.32
C THR A 87 24.54 3.69 -16.20
N ILE A 88 25.44 2.77 -16.57
CA ILE A 88 25.12 1.62 -17.43
C ILE A 88 24.22 0.62 -16.69
N SER A 89 24.35 0.48 -15.39
CA SER A 89 23.60 -0.47 -14.56
C SER A 89 22.23 0.04 -14.11
N LYS A 90 21.83 1.21 -14.56
CA LYS A 90 20.59 1.88 -14.18
C LYS A 90 19.34 1.01 -14.40
N GLY A 91 19.27 0.30 -15.52
CA GLY A 91 18.13 -0.57 -15.85
C GLY A 91 17.91 -1.68 -14.83
N LYS A 92 18.99 -2.30 -14.34
CA LYS A 92 18.90 -3.34 -13.30
C LYS A 92 18.44 -2.81 -11.98
N LYS A 93 18.95 -1.63 -11.57
CA LYS A 93 18.50 -0.94 -10.35
C LYS A 93 17.02 -0.60 -10.44
N LEU A 94 16.59 -0.03 -11.55
CA LEU A 94 15.18 0.33 -11.77
C LEU A 94 14.27 -0.89 -11.70
N SER A 95 14.67 -1.98 -12.33
CA SER A 95 13.92 -3.24 -12.29
C SER A 95 13.77 -3.76 -10.86
N PHE A 96 14.85 -3.74 -10.09
CA PHE A 96 14.82 -4.15 -8.69
C PHE A 96 13.88 -3.27 -7.85
N ILE A 97 13.95 -1.96 -8.04
CA ILE A 97 13.08 -1.02 -7.32
C ILE A 97 11.60 -1.27 -7.68
N LEU A 98 11.29 -1.56 -8.94
CA LEU A 98 9.93 -1.90 -9.34
C LEU A 98 9.41 -3.16 -8.67
N GLN A 99 10.26 -4.16 -8.44
CA GLN A 99 9.89 -5.35 -7.67
C GLN A 99 9.51 -4.98 -6.24
N GLU A 100 10.29 -4.12 -5.61
CA GLU A 100 10.01 -3.66 -4.25
C GLU A 100 8.73 -2.81 -4.18
N ILE A 101 8.51 -1.95 -5.16
CA ILE A 101 7.25 -1.20 -5.29
C ILE A 101 6.06 -2.17 -5.40
N GLY A 102 6.19 -3.19 -6.24
CA GLY A 102 5.16 -4.23 -6.41
C GLY A 102 4.86 -4.97 -5.12
N ARG A 103 5.88 -5.26 -4.33
CA ARG A 103 5.73 -5.91 -3.03
C ARG A 103 4.87 -5.07 -2.08
N GLU A 104 5.15 -3.78 -1.98
CA GLU A 104 4.40 -2.89 -1.12
C GLU A 104 2.94 -2.71 -1.60
N ILE A 105 2.73 -2.63 -2.90
CA ILE A 105 1.39 -2.56 -3.49
C ILE A 105 0.59 -3.83 -3.17
N ASN A 106 1.19 -5.01 -3.35
CA ASN A 106 0.53 -6.29 -3.09
C ASN A 106 0.18 -6.45 -1.61
N THR A 107 1.09 -6.08 -0.72
CA THR A 107 0.85 -6.16 0.73
C THR A 107 -0.26 -5.21 1.15
N THR A 108 -0.26 -3.99 0.62
CA THR A 108 -1.34 -3.01 0.84
C THR A 108 -2.68 -3.60 0.40
N GLY A 109 -2.73 -4.18 -0.80
CA GLY A 109 -3.95 -4.79 -1.34
C GLY A 109 -4.47 -5.95 -0.51
N SER A 110 -3.59 -6.77 0.09
CA SER A 110 -4.02 -7.89 0.92
C SER A 110 -4.43 -7.48 2.34
N LYS A 111 -3.94 -6.36 2.84
CA LYS A 111 -4.28 -5.86 4.19
C LYS A 111 -5.49 -4.94 4.21
N ALA A 112 -5.72 -4.18 3.15
CA ALA A 112 -6.71 -3.11 3.12
C ALA A 112 -8.01 -3.56 2.44
N TYR A 113 -8.97 -4.04 3.23
CA TYR A 113 -10.30 -4.43 2.75
C TYR A 113 -11.23 -3.21 2.68
N ASP A 114 -10.92 -2.31 1.76
CA ASP A 114 -11.72 -1.11 1.51
C ASP A 114 -11.82 -0.94 0.00
N SER A 115 -13.03 -0.78 -0.52
CA SER A 115 -13.26 -0.74 -1.97
C SER A 115 -12.55 0.43 -2.65
N ASP A 116 -12.48 1.58 -1.99
CA ASP A 116 -11.82 2.76 -2.56
C ASP A 116 -10.30 2.57 -2.58
N ILE A 117 -9.73 1.99 -1.53
CA ILE A 117 -8.29 1.65 -1.49
C ILE A 117 -7.98 0.57 -2.53
N GLN A 118 -8.84 -0.43 -2.70
CA GLN A 118 -8.65 -1.46 -3.73
C GLN A 118 -8.64 -0.87 -5.14
N LYS A 119 -9.44 0.16 -5.43
CA LYS A 119 -9.39 0.86 -6.71
C LYS A 119 -8.03 1.53 -6.92
N CYS A 120 -7.49 2.17 -5.88
CA CYS A 120 -6.14 2.75 -5.95
C CYS A 120 -5.08 1.66 -6.20
N VAL A 121 -5.19 0.52 -5.54
CA VAL A 121 -4.27 -0.61 -5.72
C VAL A 121 -4.28 -1.12 -7.16
N VAL A 122 -5.46 -1.26 -7.76
CA VAL A 122 -5.60 -1.70 -9.16
C VAL A 122 -4.91 -0.70 -10.11
N LEU A 123 -5.11 0.58 -9.90
CA LEU A 123 -4.48 1.62 -10.73
C LEU A 123 -2.96 1.60 -10.56
N MET A 124 -2.45 1.42 -9.34
CA MET A 124 -1.02 1.30 -9.09
C MET A 124 -0.42 0.06 -9.78
N LYS A 125 -1.11 -1.08 -9.72
CA LYS A 125 -0.66 -2.31 -10.40
C LYS A 125 -0.58 -2.13 -11.90
N ASP A 126 -1.54 -1.44 -12.50
CA ASP A 126 -1.55 -1.17 -13.92
C ASP A 126 -0.34 -0.31 -14.33
N GLU A 127 -0.09 0.77 -13.60
CA GLU A 127 1.08 1.62 -13.84
C GLU A 127 2.40 0.87 -13.64
N LEU A 128 2.46 0.00 -12.63
CA LEU A 128 3.63 -0.83 -12.35
C LEU A 128 3.93 -1.77 -13.52
N GLU A 129 2.92 -2.46 -14.06
CA GLU A 129 3.11 -3.39 -15.18
C GLU A 129 3.59 -2.67 -16.43
N LYS A 130 3.04 -1.49 -16.71
CA LYS A 130 3.48 -0.66 -17.82
C LYS A 130 4.94 -0.21 -17.66
N SER A 131 5.35 0.11 -16.42
CA SER A 131 6.73 0.47 -16.10
C SER A 131 7.69 -0.71 -16.34
N LYS A 132 7.29 -1.90 -15.90
CA LYS A 132 8.08 -3.13 -16.11
C LYS A 132 8.29 -3.42 -17.58
N GLU A 133 7.24 -3.30 -18.40
CA GLU A 133 7.32 -3.50 -19.84
C GLU A 133 8.32 -2.54 -20.50
N GLN A 134 8.28 -1.27 -20.11
CA GLN A 134 9.20 -0.27 -20.64
C GLN A 134 10.65 -0.56 -20.28
N ILE A 135 10.91 -0.98 -19.06
CA ILE A 135 12.28 -1.30 -18.63
C ILE A 135 12.82 -2.52 -19.40
N LEU A 136 11.99 -3.52 -19.64
CA LEU A 136 12.39 -4.68 -20.46
C LEU A 136 12.84 -4.27 -21.88
N ASN A 137 12.21 -3.24 -22.44
CA ASN A 137 12.57 -2.74 -23.76
C ASN A 137 13.91 -1.97 -23.76
N VAL A 138 14.40 -1.55 -22.60
CA VAL A 138 15.65 -0.79 -22.43
C VAL A 138 16.83 -1.70 -22.11
N LEU A 139 16.56 -2.80 -21.46
CA LEU A 139 17.57 -3.81 -21.15
C LEU A 139 17.92 -4.58 -22.42
#